data_f0818b87864a9172e5eb343fc73ba029
#
_entry.id   f0818b87864a9172e5eb343fc73ba029
#
_cell.length_a   1.000
_cell.length_b   1.000
_cell.length_c   1.000
_cell.angle_alpha   90.00
_cell.angle_beta   90.00
_cell.angle_gamma   90.00
#
_symmetry.space_group_name_H-M   'P 1'
#
loop_
_entity.id
_entity.type
_entity.pdbx_description
1 polymer ?
#
loop_
_entity_poly.entity_id
_entity_poly.type
_entity_poly.pdbx_seq_one_letter_code
_entity_poly.pdbx_strand_id
1 'polypeptide(L)'
;LIANKDLNSVKSIINSMDEVEYKITNLSTNFKEILSNILNNELDFIIIDLILSMAQINNIIKLLDDIKRETSVIFLNLTKDIKCQNKNIYFFKKEISKEFVFSYLRYMLKNNFVKKDENLELENKIWKEMINARFEMKNKGDLLLLEVIKYIKLKGKTNSNLKQDIYPYIAKMLNISIGKIKWNIIYSINRTYLYNSEIMEKYLQENLKNKPTPKYIIYNI
;
A
#
# COMPACT_ATOMS: atom_id res chain seq x y z
N LEU A 1 -7.48 4.09 15.83
CA LEU A 1 -8.79 3.44 15.76
C LEU A 1 -8.71 2.14 14.98
N ILE A 2 -9.29 1.07 15.52
CA ILE A 2 -9.48 -0.20 14.78
C ILE A 2 -10.99 -0.48 14.71
N ALA A 3 -11.49 -0.73 13.52
CA ALA A 3 -12.89 -1.08 13.28
C ALA A 3 -13.01 -2.52 12.79
N ASN A 4 -13.50 -3.43 13.65
CA ASN A 4 -13.76 -4.83 13.35
C ASN A 4 -14.81 -5.40 14.30
N LYS A 5 -15.62 -6.35 13.83
CA LYS A 5 -16.61 -7.07 14.65
C LYS A 5 -16.01 -8.26 15.42
N ASP A 6 -14.88 -8.78 14.96
CA ASP A 6 -14.23 -9.96 15.54
C ASP A 6 -13.02 -9.56 16.38
N LEU A 7 -13.12 -9.79 17.68
CA LEU A 7 -12.05 -9.53 18.64
C LEU A 7 -10.77 -10.33 18.35
N ASN A 8 -10.85 -11.52 17.76
CA ASN A 8 -9.68 -12.30 17.41
C ASN A 8 -8.92 -11.67 16.23
N SER A 9 -9.64 -11.14 15.26
CA SER A 9 -9.04 -10.35 14.19
C SER A 9 -8.38 -9.09 14.72
N VAL A 10 -9.01 -8.38 15.65
CA VAL A 10 -8.42 -7.21 16.32
C VAL A 10 -7.13 -7.59 17.05
N LYS A 11 -7.13 -8.68 17.82
CA LYS A 11 -5.92 -9.18 18.50
C LYS A 11 -4.82 -9.52 17.51
N SER A 12 -5.17 -10.15 16.39
CA SER A 12 -4.19 -10.47 15.33
C SER A 12 -3.56 -9.21 14.73
N ILE A 13 -4.35 -8.16 14.51
CA ILE A 13 -3.85 -6.85 14.05
C ILE A 13 -2.89 -6.27 15.09
N ILE A 14 -3.29 -6.24 16.35
CA ILE A 14 -2.50 -5.70 17.46
C ILE A 14 -1.16 -6.45 17.56
N ASN A 15 -1.20 -7.77 17.65
CA ASN A 15 0.02 -8.60 17.78
C ASN A 15 0.98 -8.43 16.59
N SER A 16 0.44 -8.14 15.40
CA SER A 16 1.27 -7.90 14.23
C SER A 16 2.03 -6.56 14.27
N MET A 17 1.64 -5.67 15.19
CA MET A 17 2.19 -4.32 15.33
C MET A 17 3.01 -4.14 16.63
N ASP A 18 3.28 -5.21 17.39
CA ASP A 18 3.96 -5.15 18.70
C ASP A 18 5.34 -4.47 18.70
N GLU A 19 6.00 -4.41 17.53
CA GLU A 19 7.30 -3.73 17.38
C GLU A 19 7.18 -2.20 17.17
N VAL A 20 5.98 -1.65 17.16
CA VAL A 20 5.72 -0.22 16.91
C VAL A 20 5.09 0.40 18.15
N GLU A 21 5.64 1.51 18.61
CA GLU A 21 4.98 2.31 19.66
C GLU A 21 3.69 2.91 19.11
N TYR A 22 2.54 2.44 19.62
CA TYR A 22 1.23 2.95 19.26
C TYR A 22 0.27 2.85 20.44
N LYS A 23 -0.75 3.69 20.44
CA LYS A 23 -1.84 3.66 21.40
C LYS A 23 -3.16 3.39 20.70
N ILE A 24 -3.82 2.29 21.04
CA ILE A 24 -5.17 2.04 20.57
C ILE A 24 -6.12 2.87 21.41
N THR A 25 -6.69 3.91 20.83
CA THR A 25 -7.60 4.80 21.53
C THR A 25 -9.03 4.28 21.50
N ASN A 26 -9.47 3.71 20.38
CA ASN A 26 -10.85 3.32 20.17
C ASN A 26 -10.98 2.03 19.35
N LEU A 27 -12.03 1.27 19.67
CA LEU A 27 -12.52 0.16 18.86
C LEU A 27 -13.91 0.50 18.33
N SER A 28 -14.22 0.10 17.11
CA SER A 28 -15.54 0.29 16.50
C SER A 28 -16.04 -1.03 15.90
N THR A 29 -17.31 -1.31 16.10
CA THR A 29 -17.94 -2.54 15.58
C THR A 29 -18.88 -2.27 14.40
N ASN A 30 -19.18 -1.01 14.13
CA ASN A 30 -20.11 -0.59 13.08
C ASN A 30 -19.76 0.77 12.50
N PHE A 31 -20.40 1.10 11.38
CA PHE A 31 -20.17 2.33 10.63
C PHE A 31 -20.46 3.62 11.42
N LYS A 32 -21.50 3.65 12.25
CA LYS A 32 -21.85 4.85 13.05
C LYS A 32 -20.77 5.17 14.08
N GLU A 33 -20.24 4.15 14.73
CA GLU A 33 -19.13 4.29 15.68
C GLU A 33 -17.86 4.79 15.00
N ILE A 34 -17.56 4.33 13.78
CA ILE A 34 -16.43 4.84 13.00
C ILE A 34 -16.57 6.34 12.80
N LEU A 35 -17.71 6.81 12.29
CA LEU A 35 -17.95 8.24 12.05
C LEU A 35 -17.86 9.05 13.34
N SER A 36 -18.48 8.57 14.42
CA SER A 36 -18.43 9.22 15.75
C SER A 36 -16.98 9.34 16.23
N ASN A 37 -16.18 8.29 16.10
CA ASN A 37 -14.78 8.31 16.51
C ASN A 37 -13.93 9.25 15.65
N ILE A 38 -14.16 9.31 14.36
CA ILE A 38 -13.48 10.27 13.46
C ILE A 38 -13.79 11.71 13.85
N LEU A 39 -15.03 12.00 14.20
CA LEU A 39 -15.46 13.36 14.58
C LEU A 39 -14.91 13.80 15.93
N ASN A 40 -14.92 12.90 16.90
CA ASN A 40 -14.69 13.24 18.30
C ASN A 40 -13.25 13.02 18.79
N ASN A 41 -12.40 12.37 18.00
CA ASN A 41 -11.03 12.04 18.39
C ASN A 41 -10.03 12.50 17.33
N GLU A 42 -8.84 12.89 17.79
CA GLU A 42 -7.68 13.03 16.93
C GLU A 42 -7.06 11.66 16.72
N LEU A 43 -7.05 11.20 15.48
CA LEU A 43 -6.60 9.87 15.11
C LEU A 43 -5.50 9.99 14.07
N ASP A 44 -4.33 9.42 14.33
CA ASP A 44 -3.26 9.31 13.35
C ASP A 44 -3.55 8.22 12.32
N PHE A 45 -4.13 7.10 12.79
CA PHE A 45 -4.44 5.93 11.96
C PHE A 45 -5.84 5.37 12.23
N ILE A 46 -6.49 4.93 11.15
CA ILE A 46 -7.75 4.19 11.19
C ILE A 46 -7.58 2.92 10.35
N ILE A 47 -7.76 1.77 10.96
CA ILE A 47 -7.79 0.46 10.28
C ILE A 47 -9.24 -0.01 10.27
N ILE A 48 -9.79 -0.24 9.08
CA ILE A 48 -11.18 -0.66 8.88
C ILE A 48 -11.19 -2.04 8.24
N ASP A 49 -11.51 -3.04 9.04
CA ASP A 49 -11.73 -4.43 8.62
C ASP A 49 -13.22 -4.78 8.80
N LEU A 50 -14.07 -4.01 8.15
CA LEU A 50 -15.52 -4.20 8.12
C LEU A 50 -16.01 -4.21 6.67
N ILE A 51 -17.02 -5.02 6.42
CA ILE A 51 -17.72 -5.01 5.13
C ILE A 51 -18.59 -3.74 5.08
N LEU A 52 -18.13 -2.75 4.33
CA LEU A 52 -18.84 -1.49 4.11
C LEU A 52 -19.36 -1.39 2.67
N SER A 53 -20.49 -0.73 2.52
CA SER A 53 -20.98 -0.34 1.19
C SER A 53 -20.14 0.80 0.60
N MET A 54 -20.16 0.96 -0.72
CA MET A 54 -19.45 2.07 -1.38
C MET A 54 -19.91 3.44 -0.87
N ALA A 55 -21.20 3.60 -0.56
CA ALA A 55 -21.71 4.84 0.01
C ALA A 55 -21.11 5.13 1.40
N GLN A 56 -20.94 4.11 2.24
CA GLN A 56 -20.32 4.25 3.55
C GLN A 56 -18.84 4.60 3.44
N ILE A 57 -18.11 3.97 2.52
CA ILE A 57 -16.71 4.27 2.27
C ILE A 57 -16.54 5.71 1.78
N ASN A 58 -17.35 6.13 0.81
CA ASN A 58 -17.32 7.50 0.29
C ASN A 58 -17.68 8.54 1.37
N ASN A 59 -18.58 8.21 2.30
CA ASN A 59 -18.90 9.08 3.43
C ASN A 59 -17.71 9.25 4.39
N ILE A 60 -16.97 8.18 4.66
CA ILE A 60 -15.74 8.27 5.47
C ILE A 60 -14.71 9.17 4.77
N ILE A 61 -14.47 8.94 3.48
CA ILE A 61 -13.52 9.72 2.67
C ILE A 61 -13.89 11.20 2.71
N LYS A 62 -15.16 11.51 2.39
CA LYS A 62 -15.66 12.88 2.40
C LYS A 62 -15.54 13.54 3.78
N LEU A 63 -15.88 12.82 4.84
CA LEU A 63 -15.75 13.33 6.20
C LEU A 63 -14.29 13.70 6.53
N LEU A 64 -13.34 12.86 6.16
CA LEU A 64 -11.91 13.11 6.37
C LEU A 64 -11.41 14.32 5.58
N ASP A 65 -11.85 14.47 4.34
CA ASP A 65 -11.53 15.63 3.51
C ASP A 65 -12.14 16.93 4.10
N ASP A 66 -13.40 16.86 4.59
CA ASP A 66 -14.09 18.02 5.18
C ASP A 66 -13.41 18.50 6.49
N ILE A 67 -12.96 17.57 7.34
CA ILE A 67 -12.29 17.94 8.61
C ILE A 67 -10.79 18.30 8.43
N LYS A 68 -10.24 18.15 7.22
CA LYS A 68 -8.85 18.47 6.87
C LYS A 68 -7.80 17.88 7.82
N ARG A 69 -8.06 16.70 8.39
CA ARG A 69 -7.12 15.99 9.25
C ARG A 69 -6.19 15.09 8.44
N GLU A 70 -4.93 15.07 8.82
CA GLU A 70 -3.92 14.18 8.23
C GLU A 70 -4.00 12.76 8.84
N THR A 71 -5.17 12.15 8.79
CA THR A 71 -5.41 10.79 9.28
C THR A 71 -5.17 9.78 8.17
N SER A 72 -4.34 8.78 8.41
CA SER A 72 -4.17 7.66 7.47
C SER A 72 -5.27 6.62 7.68
N VAL A 73 -5.95 6.25 6.60
CA VAL A 73 -7.04 5.24 6.66
C VAL A 73 -6.71 4.04 5.80
N ILE A 74 -6.89 2.88 6.38
CA ILE A 74 -6.60 1.60 5.76
C ILE A 74 -7.87 0.76 5.75
N PHE A 75 -8.38 0.51 4.55
CA PHE A 75 -9.50 -0.40 4.34
C PHE A 75 -8.98 -1.80 3.99
N LEU A 76 -9.41 -2.79 4.75
CA LEU A 76 -9.09 -4.20 4.54
C LEU A 76 -10.29 -4.94 3.94
N ASN A 77 -10.02 -6.09 3.32
CA ASN A 77 -11.05 -7.03 2.84
C ASN A 77 -12.03 -6.45 1.81
N LEU A 78 -11.58 -5.51 0.98
CA LEU A 78 -12.43 -4.95 -0.07
C LEU A 78 -12.69 -5.96 -1.18
N THR A 79 -13.91 -5.95 -1.70
CA THR A 79 -14.35 -6.77 -2.83
C THR A 79 -14.39 -6.02 -4.15
N LYS A 80 -14.34 -4.69 -4.11
CA LYS A 80 -14.42 -3.82 -5.30
C LYS A 80 -13.26 -2.84 -5.34
N ASP A 81 -12.93 -2.41 -6.53
CA ASP A 81 -11.94 -1.36 -6.75
C ASP A 81 -12.53 0.00 -6.38
N ILE A 82 -11.75 0.79 -5.65
CA ILE A 82 -12.13 2.14 -5.25
C ILE A 82 -11.08 3.09 -5.81
N LYS A 83 -11.53 4.09 -6.55
CA LYS A 83 -10.69 5.19 -6.98
C LYS A 83 -10.80 6.30 -5.94
N CYS A 84 -9.69 6.65 -5.32
CA CYS A 84 -9.62 7.75 -4.36
C CYS A 84 -8.42 8.63 -4.70
N GLN A 85 -8.59 9.94 -4.61
CA GLN A 85 -7.51 10.91 -4.81
C GLN A 85 -6.80 11.27 -3.51
N ASN A 86 -7.42 10.92 -2.36
CA ASN A 86 -6.83 11.18 -1.05
C ASN A 86 -5.63 10.27 -0.81
N LYS A 87 -4.48 10.89 -0.59
CA LYS A 87 -3.16 10.26 -0.50
C LYS A 87 -2.95 9.42 0.76
N ASN A 88 -3.77 9.64 1.78
CA ASN A 88 -3.67 8.97 3.07
C ASN A 88 -4.65 7.79 3.18
N ILE A 89 -5.28 7.38 2.08
CA ILE A 89 -6.25 6.28 2.07
C ILE A 89 -5.72 5.10 1.28
N TYR A 90 -5.65 3.95 1.93
CA TYR A 90 -5.09 2.71 1.41
C TYR A 90 -6.16 1.63 1.35
N PHE A 91 -6.19 0.89 0.26
CA PHE A 91 -7.19 -0.14 -0.01
C PHE A 91 -6.54 -1.49 -0.23
N PHE A 92 -6.89 -2.47 0.59
CA PHE A 92 -6.42 -3.85 0.46
C PHE A 92 -7.57 -4.78 0.13
N LYS A 93 -7.41 -5.54 -0.94
CA LYS A 93 -8.40 -6.56 -1.35
C LYS A 93 -8.32 -7.80 -0.48
N LYS A 94 -9.44 -8.52 -0.44
CA LYS A 94 -9.57 -9.78 0.32
C LYS A 94 -8.57 -10.87 -0.11
N GLU A 95 -8.14 -10.86 -1.37
CA GLU A 95 -7.18 -11.82 -1.92
C GLU A 95 -5.75 -11.60 -1.43
N ILE A 96 -5.47 -10.45 -0.83
CA ILE A 96 -4.14 -10.15 -0.26
C ILE A 96 -4.05 -10.83 1.11
N SER A 97 -3.02 -11.63 1.32
CA SER A 97 -2.85 -12.36 2.58
C SER A 97 -2.74 -11.40 3.77
N LYS A 98 -3.38 -11.76 4.89
CA LYS A 98 -3.36 -10.95 6.13
C LYS A 98 -1.93 -10.67 6.61
N GLU A 99 -1.05 -11.66 6.52
CA GLU A 99 0.35 -11.53 6.93
C GLU A 99 1.07 -10.44 6.14
N PHE A 100 0.79 -10.33 4.84
CA PHE A 100 1.35 -9.26 4.03
C PHE A 100 0.77 -7.90 4.43
N VAL A 101 -0.54 -7.80 4.57
CA VAL A 101 -1.20 -6.56 4.98
C VAL A 101 -0.63 -6.08 6.31
N PHE A 102 -0.51 -6.97 7.29
CA PHE A 102 0.03 -6.60 8.61
C PHE A 102 1.50 -6.19 8.56
N SER A 103 2.32 -6.87 7.76
CA SER A 103 3.72 -6.48 7.55
C SER A 103 3.81 -5.11 6.89
N TYR A 104 2.95 -4.82 5.93
CA TYR A 104 2.88 -3.52 5.26
C TYR A 104 2.38 -2.41 6.22
N LEU A 105 1.37 -2.71 7.04
CA LEU A 105 0.89 -1.80 8.09
C LEU A 105 1.99 -1.44 9.09
N ARG A 106 2.71 -2.44 9.58
CA ARG A 106 3.85 -2.25 10.48
C ARG A 106 4.90 -1.33 9.86
N TYR A 107 5.21 -1.57 8.60
CA TYR A 107 6.13 -0.74 7.84
C TYR A 107 5.64 0.71 7.75
N MET A 108 4.37 0.92 7.37
CA MET A 108 3.78 2.25 7.28
C MET A 108 3.80 2.99 8.62
N LEU A 109 3.39 2.32 9.70
CA LEU A 109 3.41 2.88 11.05
C LEU A 109 4.83 3.30 11.47
N LYS A 110 5.82 2.44 11.23
CA LYS A 110 7.23 2.76 11.56
C LYS A 110 7.78 3.96 10.78
N ASN A 111 7.34 4.16 9.53
CA ASN A 111 7.91 5.19 8.67
C ASN A 111 7.13 6.51 8.66
N ASN A 112 5.82 6.49 8.87
CA ASN A 112 5.00 7.70 8.89
C ASN A 112 5.22 8.57 10.15
N PHE A 113 5.69 8.00 11.25
CA PHE A 113 6.07 8.77 12.43
C PHE A 113 7.42 9.51 12.29
N VAL A 114 8.20 9.23 11.25
CA VAL A 114 9.58 9.73 11.16
C VAL A 114 9.79 10.89 10.17
N LYS A 115 9.04 11.01 9.07
CA LYS A 115 9.16 12.15 8.12
C LYS A 115 7.95 12.29 7.19
N LYS A 116 7.19 13.36 7.33
CA LYS A 116 5.89 13.58 6.68
C LYS A 116 5.91 14.03 5.20
N ASP A 117 6.94 14.64 4.65
CA ASP A 117 6.77 15.42 3.41
C ASP A 117 7.43 14.86 2.15
N GLU A 118 8.70 14.54 2.18
CA GLU A 118 9.41 14.11 0.95
C GLU A 118 9.06 12.69 0.46
N ASN A 119 8.78 11.78 1.37
CA ASN A 119 8.48 10.39 1.04
C ASN A 119 7.12 10.22 0.37
N LEU A 120 6.13 11.04 0.76
CA LEU A 120 4.77 10.95 0.23
C LEU A 120 4.68 11.54 -1.19
N GLU A 121 5.37 12.63 -1.45
CA GLU A 121 5.41 13.22 -2.79
C GLU A 121 6.09 12.27 -3.78
N LEU A 122 7.20 11.65 -3.39
CA LEU A 122 7.88 10.65 -4.19
C LEU A 122 7.00 9.42 -4.45
N GLU A 123 6.33 8.90 -3.42
CA GLU A 123 5.43 7.76 -3.54
C GLU A 123 4.29 8.05 -4.53
N ASN A 124 3.70 9.25 -4.45
CA ASN A 124 2.66 9.66 -5.39
C ASN A 124 3.16 9.78 -6.83
N LYS A 125 4.39 10.28 -7.03
CA LYS A 125 5.02 10.31 -8.34
C LYS A 125 5.18 8.90 -8.90
N ILE A 126 5.74 7.99 -8.11
CA ILE A 126 5.94 6.59 -8.52
C ILE A 126 4.58 5.92 -8.81
N TRP A 127 3.60 6.12 -7.93
CA TRP A 127 2.24 5.59 -8.10
C TRP A 127 1.62 6.04 -9.43
N LYS A 128 1.74 7.33 -9.75
CA LYS A 128 1.26 7.90 -11.02
C LYS A 128 1.95 7.27 -12.22
N GLU A 129 3.28 7.11 -12.17
CA GLU A 129 4.03 6.49 -13.25
C GLU A 129 3.68 5.00 -13.42
N MET A 130 3.49 4.27 -12.34
CA MET A 130 3.02 2.89 -12.41
C MET A 130 1.62 2.76 -13.02
N ILE A 131 0.69 3.69 -12.70
CA ILE A 131 -0.63 3.72 -13.36
C ILE A 131 -0.51 4.06 -14.84
N ASN A 132 0.35 5.00 -15.22
CA ASN A 132 0.61 5.33 -16.64
C ASN A 132 1.15 4.11 -17.39
N ALA A 133 2.02 3.32 -16.78
CA ALA A 133 2.51 2.05 -17.29
C ALA A 133 1.50 0.89 -17.16
N ARG A 134 0.25 1.17 -16.76
CA ARG A 134 -0.87 0.22 -16.62
C ARG A 134 -0.73 -0.84 -15.52
N PHE A 135 0.09 -0.60 -14.51
CA PHE A 135 -0.02 -1.36 -13.27
C PHE A 135 -1.35 -1.03 -12.59
N GLU A 136 -2.11 -2.05 -12.22
CA GLU A 136 -3.44 -1.85 -11.65
C GLU A 136 -3.42 -1.44 -10.17
N MET A 137 -2.26 -1.51 -9.52
CA MET A 137 -2.05 -1.22 -8.10
C MET A 137 -2.97 -2.02 -7.15
N LYS A 138 -3.34 -3.22 -7.57
CA LYS A 138 -4.35 -4.06 -6.91
C LYS A 138 -3.79 -5.29 -6.24
N ASN A 139 -2.59 -5.66 -6.62
CA ASN A 139 -2.00 -6.91 -6.17
C ASN A 139 -0.71 -6.67 -5.37
N LYS A 140 -0.31 -7.69 -4.65
CA LYS A 140 0.89 -7.70 -3.82
C LYS A 140 2.16 -7.36 -4.58
N GLY A 141 2.25 -7.79 -5.84
CA GLY A 141 3.42 -7.53 -6.69
C GLY A 141 3.55 -6.05 -7.06
N ASP A 142 2.44 -5.36 -7.32
CA ASP A 142 2.42 -3.93 -7.63
C ASP A 142 2.88 -3.11 -6.41
N LEU A 143 2.38 -3.45 -5.21
CA LEU A 143 2.79 -2.79 -3.97
C LEU A 143 4.27 -3.03 -3.65
N LEU A 144 4.76 -4.25 -3.85
CA LEU A 144 6.18 -4.57 -3.67
C LEU A 144 7.07 -3.85 -4.69
N LEU A 145 6.59 -3.71 -5.92
CA LEU A 145 7.29 -2.96 -6.96
C LEU A 145 7.40 -1.48 -6.59
N LEU A 146 6.31 -0.87 -6.13
CA LEU A 146 6.27 0.49 -5.60
C LEU A 146 7.32 0.69 -4.49
N GLU A 147 7.35 -0.19 -3.49
CA GLU A 147 8.28 -0.09 -2.37
C GLU A 147 9.74 -0.23 -2.81
N VAL A 148 10.03 -1.11 -3.75
CA VAL A 148 11.37 -1.28 -4.32
C VAL A 148 11.82 -0.02 -5.06
N ILE A 149 10.98 0.54 -5.93
CA ILE A 149 11.27 1.77 -6.68
C ILE A 149 11.49 2.95 -5.72
N LYS A 150 10.58 3.12 -4.76
CA LYS A 150 10.65 4.14 -3.72
C LYS A 150 11.97 4.07 -2.94
N TYR A 151 12.35 2.89 -2.46
CA TYR A 151 13.59 2.70 -1.75
C TYR A 151 14.82 3.08 -2.58
N ILE A 152 14.86 2.67 -3.86
CA ILE A 152 15.97 3.01 -4.76
C ILE A 152 16.08 4.52 -4.96
N LYS A 153 14.96 5.20 -5.22
CA LYS A 153 14.92 6.64 -5.45
C LYS A 153 15.31 7.43 -4.20
N LEU A 154 14.82 7.03 -3.02
CA LEU A 154 15.15 7.69 -1.74
C LEU A 154 16.63 7.55 -1.35
N LYS A 155 17.24 6.42 -1.69
CA LYS A 155 18.64 6.15 -1.31
C LYS A 155 19.65 6.50 -2.40
N GLY A 156 19.19 7.01 -3.55
CA GLY A 156 20.07 7.30 -4.70
C GLY A 156 20.77 6.06 -5.26
N LYS A 157 20.19 4.87 -5.03
CA LYS A 157 20.81 3.57 -5.35
C LYS A 157 20.54 3.11 -6.80
N THR A 158 20.71 3.99 -7.77
CA THR A 158 20.43 3.72 -9.20
C THR A 158 21.26 2.57 -9.81
N ASN A 159 22.42 2.25 -9.22
CA ASN A 159 23.30 1.18 -9.70
C ASN A 159 23.40 -0.04 -8.76
N SER A 160 22.48 -0.17 -7.80
CA SER A 160 22.53 -1.27 -6.82
C SER A 160 22.08 -2.60 -7.40
N ASN A 161 22.60 -3.68 -6.85
CA ASN A 161 22.18 -5.03 -7.24
C ASN A 161 20.86 -5.38 -6.56
N LEU A 162 19.79 -5.56 -7.34
CA LEU A 162 18.47 -5.90 -6.81
C LEU A 162 18.47 -7.14 -5.90
N LYS A 163 19.25 -8.17 -6.29
CA LYS A 163 19.28 -9.46 -5.55
C LYS A 163 20.09 -9.40 -4.27
N GLN A 164 21.19 -8.65 -4.27
CA GLN A 164 22.14 -8.62 -3.16
C GLN A 164 21.84 -7.51 -2.16
N ASP A 165 21.32 -6.37 -2.65
CA ASP A 165 21.19 -5.17 -1.83
C ASP A 165 19.72 -4.80 -1.53
N ILE A 166 18.89 -4.79 -2.56
CA ILE A 166 17.55 -4.22 -2.47
C ILE A 166 16.53 -5.23 -1.91
N TYR A 167 16.42 -6.40 -2.52
CA TYR A 167 15.44 -7.40 -2.08
C TYR A 167 15.68 -7.90 -0.65
N PRO A 168 16.93 -8.12 -0.18
CA PRO A 168 17.16 -8.46 1.23
C PRO A 168 16.70 -7.38 2.20
N TYR A 169 16.92 -6.10 1.86
CA TYR A 169 16.46 -4.98 2.68
C TYR A 169 14.93 -4.95 2.78
N ILE A 170 14.24 -4.99 1.63
CA ILE A 170 12.77 -5.00 1.58
C ILE A 170 12.19 -6.23 2.28
N ALA A 171 12.85 -7.40 2.12
CA ALA A 171 12.46 -8.63 2.80
C ALA A 171 12.49 -8.51 4.32
N LYS A 172 13.56 -7.93 4.85
CA LYS A 172 13.71 -7.66 6.29
C LYS A 172 12.67 -6.66 6.77
N MET A 173 12.49 -5.57 6.02
CA MET A 173 11.57 -4.50 6.34
C MET A 173 10.10 -4.97 6.42
N LEU A 174 9.67 -5.80 5.46
CA LEU A 174 8.30 -6.30 5.37
C LEU A 174 8.10 -7.68 6.02
N ASN A 175 9.14 -8.24 6.64
CA ASN A 175 9.12 -9.59 7.24
C ASN A 175 8.59 -10.68 6.28
N ILE A 176 9.07 -10.68 5.04
CA ILE A 176 8.72 -11.67 4.01
C ILE A 176 9.98 -12.20 3.33
N SER A 177 9.92 -13.41 2.77
CA SER A 177 11.09 -14.00 2.10
C SER A 177 11.44 -13.28 0.79
N ILE A 178 12.75 -13.22 0.48
CA ILE A 178 13.27 -12.68 -0.78
C ILE A 178 12.64 -13.37 -1.99
N GLY A 179 12.43 -14.68 -1.92
CA GLY A 179 11.77 -15.45 -2.98
C GLY A 179 10.34 -14.95 -3.26
N LYS A 180 9.58 -14.65 -2.20
CA LYS A 180 8.22 -14.10 -2.34
C LYS A 180 8.24 -12.72 -2.99
N ILE A 181 9.17 -11.84 -2.62
CA ILE A 181 9.31 -10.51 -3.24
C ILE A 181 9.57 -10.66 -4.73
N LYS A 182 10.62 -11.40 -5.07
CA LYS A 182 11.03 -11.61 -6.46
C LYS A 182 9.90 -12.20 -7.31
N TRP A 183 9.24 -13.24 -6.80
CA TRP A 183 8.16 -13.91 -7.52
C TRP A 183 6.96 -12.98 -7.75
N ASN A 184 6.51 -12.26 -6.72
CA ASN A 184 5.37 -11.35 -6.85
C ASN A 184 5.64 -10.18 -7.80
N ILE A 185 6.84 -9.60 -7.79
CA ILE A 185 7.23 -8.53 -8.73
C ILE A 185 7.24 -9.06 -10.15
N ILE A 186 7.86 -10.22 -10.40
CA ILE A 186 7.88 -10.86 -11.72
C ILE A 186 6.45 -11.14 -12.20
N TYR A 187 5.61 -11.68 -11.32
CA TYR A 187 4.21 -11.96 -11.64
C TYR A 187 3.45 -10.69 -12.03
N SER A 188 3.60 -9.61 -11.26
CA SER A 188 2.96 -8.32 -11.51
C SER A 188 3.37 -7.77 -12.89
N ILE A 189 4.66 -7.72 -13.18
CA ILE A 189 5.19 -7.24 -14.47
C ILE A 189 4.66 -8.10 -15.62
N ASN A 190 4.71 -9.42 -15.46
CA ASN A 190 4.23 -10.36 -16.49
C ASN A 190 2.75 -10.17 -16.78
N ARG A 191 1.95 -10.01 -15.75
CA ARG A 191 0.50 -9.79 -15.88
C ARG A 191 0.22 -8.47 -16.57
N THR A 192 0.87 -7.39 -16.15
CA THR A 192 0.67 -6.07 -16.75
C THR A 192 1.07 -6.08 -18.22
N TYR A 193 2.21 -6.68 -18.56
CA TYR A 193 2.67 -6.80 -19.95
C TYR A 193 1.72 -7.66 -20.80
N LEU A 194 1.23 -8.78 -20.27
CA LEU A 194 0.32 -9.66 -20.99
C LEU A 194 -0.96 -8.95 -21.47
N TYR A 195 -1.51 -8.08 -20.62
CA TYR A 195 -2.78 -7.41 -20.90
C TYR A 195 -2.63 -6.00 -21.49
N ASN A 196 -1.45 -5.40 -21.43
CA ASN A 196 -1.24 -3.99 -21.78
C ASN A 196 0.12 -3.74 -22.46
N SER A 197 0.64 -4.69 -23.26
CA SER A 197 1.97 -4.59 -23.87
C SER A 197 2.16 -3.31 -24.68
N GLU A 198 1.23 -2.99 -25.58
CA GLU A 198 1.32 -1.79 -26.44
C GLU A 198 1.42 -0.48 -25.65
N ILE A 199 0.64 -0.38 -24.55
CA ILE A 199 0.63 0.82 -23.73
C ILE A 199 1.90 0.90 -22.89
N MET A 200 2.37 -0.23 -22.37
CA MET A 200 3.62 -0.31 -21.62
C MET A 200 4.82 0.03 -22.52
N GLU A 201 4.87 -0.48 -23.73
CA GLU A 201 5.90 -0.17 -24.73
C GLU A 201 5.91 1.32 -25.09
N LYS A 202 4.73 1.88 -25.33
CA LYS A 202 4.57 3.32 -25.59
C LYS A 202 5.04 4.18 -24.43
N TYR A 203 4.71 3.77 -23.18
CA TYR A 203 5.12 4.46 -21.98
C TYR A 203 6.64 4.43 -21.81
N LEU A 204 7.25 3.26 -22.01
CA LEU A 204 8.71 3.06 -21.92
C LEU A 204 9.48 3.59 -23.12
N GLN A 205 8.78 4.08 -24.15
CA GLN A 205 9.34 4.58 -25.42
C GLN A 205 10.24 3.56 -26.14
N GLU A 206 9.95 2.28 -25.98
CA GLU A 206 10.71 1.18 -26.56
C GLU A 206 9.80 0.12 -27.19
N ASN A 207 10.23 -0.39 -28.35
CA ASN A 207 9.68 -1.63 -28.92
C ASN A 207 10.29 -2.82 -28.16
N LEU A 208 9.56 -3.30 -27.16
CA LEU A 208 9.99 -4.44 -26.36
C LEU A 208 9.80 -5.72 -27.17
N LYS A 209 10.85 -6.19 -27.88
CA LYS A 209 10.83 -7.51 -28.56
C LYS A 209 10.49 -8.66 -27.61
N ASN A 210 10.76 -8.47 -26.33
CA ASN A 210 10.51 -9.42 -25.25
C ASN A 210 9.96 -8.69 -24.04
N LYS A 211 9.27 -9.46 -23.18
CA LYS A 211 8.78 -9.01 -21.90
C LYS A 211 9.87 -8.30 -21.06
N PRO A 212 9.58 -7.13 -20.48
CA PRO A 212 10.56 -6.38 -19.70
C PRO A 212 10.99 -7.11 -18.44
N THR A 213 12.25 -7.00 -18.10
CA THR A 213 12.78 -7.56 -16.84
C THR A 213 12.40 -6.69 -15.66
N PRO A 214 12.34 -7.25 -14.42
CA PRO A 214 12.15 -6.44 -13.22
C PRO A 214 13.14 -5.29 -13.09
N LYS A 215 14.41 -5.53 -13.41
CA LYS A 215 15.44 -4.49 -13.39
C LYS A 215 15.09 -3.35 -14.33
N TYR A 216 14.68 -3.66 -15.54
CA TYR A 216 14.30 -2.67 -16.53
C TYR A 216 13.13 -1.79 -16.05
N ILE A 217 12.04 -2.40 -15.58
CA ILE A 217 10.87 -1.67 -15.07
C ILE A 217 11.23 -0.79 -13.87
N ILE A 218 11.96 -1.34 -12.90
CA ILE A 218 12.32 -0.65 -11.65
C ILE A 218 13.15 0.61 -11.90
N TYR A 219 13.99 0.61 -12.91
CA TYR A 219 14.86 1.76 -13.19
C TYR A 219 14.29 2.74 -14.24
N ASN A 220 13.19 2.41 -14.92
CA ASN A 220 12.57 3.28 -15.92
C ASN A 220 11.20 3.85 -15.46
N ILE A 221 10.67 3.40 -14.33
CA ILE A 221 9.59 4.06 -13.60
C ILE A 221 10.17 4.97 -12.51
#